data_bc238f1a8766620b887bd46d50d3f7eb
#
_entry.id   bc238f1a8766620b887bd46d50d3f7eb
#
_cell.length_a   1.000
_cell.length_b   1.000
_cell.length_c   1.000
_cell.angle_alpha   90.00
_cell.angle_beta   90.00
_cell.angle_gamma   90.00
#
_symmetry.space_group_name_H-M   'P 1'
#
loop_
_entity.id
_entity.type
_entity.pdbx_description
1 polymer ?
#
loop_
_entity_poly.entity_id
_entity_poly.type
_entity_poly.pdbx_seq_one_letter_code
_entity_poly.pdbx_strand_id
1 'polypeptide(L)'
;MPPADEQLWILAGLAVVAAILGLVVRHLLHGRPKPLPKDGPMRLLIRPLKELKPDPNHLYLGTTIARELTASLKRFERLEPLLSESAAALVLEGTVRKTGPRVVMNLRLANGRHALWRGTYDGAINDLAYMQDEIVAHVTRTLKVAPRKQPAAQPSVA
;
A
#
# COMPACT_ATOMS: atom_id res chain seq x y z
N MET A 1 -3.26 46.51 -38.49
CA MET A 1 -2.54 46.18 -37.26
C MET A 1 -3.59 45.91 -36.19
N PRO A 2 -3.68 44.72 -35.64
CA PRO A 2 -4.56 44.47 -34.53
C PRO A 2 -4.10 45.30 -33.32
N PRO A 3 -5.00 45.83 -32.50
CA PRO A 3 -4.66 46.59 -31.32
C PRO A 3 -3.83 45.75 -30.36
N ALA A 4 -2.88 46.41 -29.68
CA ALA A 4 -1.92 45.75 -28.77
C ALA A 4 -2.58 44.91 -27.68
N ASP A 5 -3.80 45.24 -27.36
CA ASP A 5 -4.60 44.58 -26.30
C ASP A 5 -5.04 43.16 -26.70
N GLU A 6 -5.37 42.89 -27.96
CA GLU A 6 -5.72 41.55 -28.43
C GLU A 6 -4.52 40.58 -28.39
N GLN A 7 -3.33 41.07 -28.70
CA GLN A 7 -2.13 40.23 -28.60
C GLN A 7 -1.80 39.86 -27.16
N LEU A 8 -2.04 40.74 -26.21
CA LEU A 8 -1.82 40.44 -24.78
C LEU A 8 -2.73 39.33 -24.28
N TRP A 9 -3.99 39.32 -24.67
CA TRP A 9 -4.93 38.24 -24.26
C TRP A 9 -4.60 36.90 -24.89
N ILE A 10 -4.11 36.86 -26.11
CA ILE A 10 -3.67 35.64 -26.82
C ILE A 10 -2.43 35.07 -26.12
N LEU A 11 -1.46 35.92 -25.78
CA LEU A 11 -0.25 35.48 -25.06
C LEU A 11 -0.55 35.00 -23.65
N ALA A 12 -1.45 35.67 -22.92
CA ALA A 12 -1.90 35.24 -21.60
C ALA A 12 -2.63 33.89 -21.68
N GLY A 13 -3.49 33.69 -22.66
CA GLY A 13 -4.16 32.40 -22.89
C GLY A 13 -3.18 31.26 -23.21
N LEU A 14 -2.17 31.51 -24.03
CA LEU A 14 -1.13 30.54 -24.37
C LEU A 14 -0.27 30.17 -23.15
N ALA A 15 0.06 31.14 -22.29
CA ALA A 15 0.80 30.89 -21.05
C ALA A 15 0.02 30.02 -20.07
N VAL A 16 -1.29 30.24 -19.93
CA VAL A 16 -2.15 29.44 -19.07
C VAL A 16 -2.26 28.00 -19.60
N VAL A 17 -2.45 27.82 -20.90
CA VAL A 17 -2.50 26.49 -21.52
C VAL A 17 -1.16 25.75 -21.36
N ALA A 18 -0.04 26.43 -21.54
CA ALA A 18 1.28 25.86 -21.34
C ALA A 18 1.52 25.46 -19.87
N ALA A 19 1.06 26.27 -18.92
CA ALA A 19 1.16 25.97 -17.48
C ALA A 19 0.30 24.76 -17.10
N ILE A 20 -0.93 24.67 -17.61
CA ILE A 20 -1.83 23.53 -17.38
C ILE A 20 -1.24 22.26 -18.02
N LEU A 21 -0.75 22.37 -19.26
CA LEU A 21 -0.13 21.23 -19.94
C LEU A 21 1.13 20.76 -19.21
N GLY A 22 1.97 21.69 -18.75
CA GLY A 22 3.15 21.39 -17.93
C GLY A 22 2.79 20.71 -16.61
N LEU A 23 1.70 21.15 -15.95
CA LEU A 23 1.20 20.54 -14.73
C LEU A 23 0.66 19.13 -14.99
N VAL A 24 -0.08 18.93 -16.07
CA VAL A 24 -0.62 17.62 -16.48
C VAL A 24 0.52 16.67 -16.86
N VAL A 25 1.49 17.12 -17.66
CA VAL A 25 2.66 16.33 -18.03
C VAL A 25 3.50 15.98 -16.79
N ARG A 26 3.72 16.93 -15.90
CA ARG A 26 4.38 16.68 -14.62
C ARG A 26 3.60 15.67 -13.78
N HIS A 27 2.27 15.76 -13.75
CA HIS A 27 1.42 14.81 -13.02
C HIS A 27 1.48 13.39 -13.62
N LEU A 28 1.53 13.29 -14.95
CA LEU A 28 1.65 12.02 -15.67
C LEU A 28 3.07 11.43 -15.56
N LEU A 29 4.12 12.25 -15.64
CA LEU A 29 5.51 11.78 -15.60
C LEU A 29 5.98 11.41 -14.19
N HIS A 30 5.46 12.05 -13.14
CA HIS A 30 5.80 11.72 -11.74
C HIS A 30 5.08 10.47 -11.22
N GLY A 31 4.23 9.86 -12.04
CA GLY A 31 3.45 8.67 -11.70
C GLY A 31 4.07 7.33 -12.13
N ARG A 32 5.30 7.30 -12.68
CA ARG A 32 5.91 6.03 -13.06
C ARG A 32 6.23 5.21 -11.82
N PRO A 33 5.83 3.91 -11.77
CA PRO A 33 6.19 3.04 -10.67
C PRO A 33 7.72 2.98 -10.58
N LYS A 34 8.27 3.18 -9.39
CA LYS A 34 9.68 2.89 -9.15
C LYS A 34 9.91 1.41 -9.50
N PRO A 35 10.90 1.07 -10.32
CA PRO A 35 11.19 -0.33 -10.56
C PRO A 35 11.48 -1.01 -9.22
N LEU A 36 10.81 -2.14 -8.97
CA LEU A 36 11.11 -2.96 -7.81
C LEU A 36 12.55 -3.47 -7.92
N PRO A 37 13.32 -3.49 -6.83
CA PRO A 37 14.67 -4.00 -6.87
C PRO A 37 14.65 -5.45 -7.35
N LYS A 38 15.37 -5.74 -8.44
CA LYS A 38 15.50 -7.10 -8.96
C LYS A 38 16.23 -7.99 -7.96
N ASP A 39 17.23 -7.43 -7.29
CA ASP A 39 18.06 -8.08 -6.29
C ASP A 39 18.16 -7.15 -5.09
N GLY A 40 17.79 -7.64 -3.90
CA GLY A 40 17.84 -6.87 -2.66
C GLY A 40 16.51 -6.80 -1.90
N PRO A 41 16.54 -6.21 -0.70
CA PRO A 41 15.37 -6.13 0.15
C PRO A 41 14.31 -5.18 -0.42
N MET A 42 13.06 -5.61 -0.38
CA MET A 42 11.89 -4.79 -0.71
C MET A 42 11.29 -4.23 0.57
N ARG A 43 11.38 -2.93 0.74
CA ARG A 43 10.77 -2.25 1.89
C ARG A 43 9.29 -2.04 1.65
N LEU A 44 8.48 -2.64 2.51
CA LEU A 44 7.03 -2.56 2.47
C LEU A 44 6.53 -1.83 3.73
N LEU A 45 6.03 -0.62 3.55
CA LEU A 45 5.34 0.10 4.61
C LEU A 45 3.93 -0.46 4.78
N ILE A 46 3.60 -0.92 5.98
CA ILE A 46 2.25 -1.36 6.33
C ILE A 46 1.63 -0.28 7.21
N ARG A 47 0.68 0.45 6.65
CA ARG A 47 -0.05 1.48 7.38
C ARG A 47 -1.14 0.85 8.24
N PRO A 48 -1.38 1.35 9.46
CA PRO A 48 -2.57 1.00 10.22
C PRO A 48 -3.81 1.21 9.35
N LEU A 49 -4.72 0.22 9.34
CA LEU A 49 -5.95 0.32 8.57
C LEU A 49 -6.84 1.40 9.18
N LYS A 50 -7.39 2.26 8.32
CA LYS A 50 -8.30 3.30 8.76
C LYS A 50 -9.64 2.67 9.17
N GLU A 51 -10.03 2.89 10.40
CA GLU A 51 -11.34 2.44 10.90
C GLU A 51 -12.46 3.36 10.40
N LEU A 52 -13.41 2.80 9.65
CA LEU A 52 -14.53 3.58 9.08
C LEU A 52 -15.63 3.86 10.09
N LYS A 53 -15.78 2.99 11.10
CA LYS A 53 -16.65 3.18 12.26
C LYS A 53 -15.87 2.73 13.49
N PRO A 54 -15.25 3.67 14.23
CA PRO A 54 -14.56 3.32 15.46
C PRO A 54 -15.55 2.71 16.46
N ASP A 55 -15.24 1.53 16.97
CA ASP A 55 -15.97 0.89 18.04
C ASP A 55 -15.22 1.16 19.35
N PRO A 56 -15.82 1.82 20.35
CA PRO A 56 -15.16 2.09 21.62
C PRO A 56 -14.56 0.86 22.31
N ASN A 57 -15.15 -0.32 22.06
CA ASN A 57 -14.68 -1.59 22.63
C ASN A 57 -13.57 -2.25 21.80
N HIS A 58 -13.29 -1.75 20.61
CA HIS A 58 -12.30 -2.31 19.67
C HIS A 58 -11.46 -1.21 19.05
N LEU A 59 -11.11 -0.20 19.84
CA LEU A 59 -10.13 0.81 19.47
C LEU A 59 -8.83 0.10 19.08
N TYR A 60 -8.24 0.50 17.94
CA TYR A 60 -7.00 -0.05 17.43
C TYR A 60 -7.08 -1.36 16.62
N LEU A 61 -8.26 -1.81 16.19
CA LEU A 61 -8.36 -2.99 15.33
C LEU A 61 -7.47 -2.86 14.08
N GLY A 62 -7.51 -1.70 13.41
CA GLY A 62 -6.67 -1.43 12.24
C GLY A 62 -5.17 -1.46 12.54
N THR A 63 -4.76 -1.01 13.72
CA THR A 63 -3.36 -1.06 14.17
C THR A 63 -2.94 -2.50 14.50
N THR A 64 -3.82 -3.26 15.15
CA THR A 64 -3.56 -4.67 15.49
C THR A 64 -3.37 -5.49 14.23
N ILE A 65 -4.28 -5.37 13.26
CA ILE A 65 -4.17 -6.06 11.96
C ILE A 65 -2.85 -5.70 11.25
N ALA A 66 -2.48 -4.42 11.20
CA ALA A 66 -1.25 -4.00 10.56
C ALA A 66 0.00 -4.61 11.24
N ARG A 67 -0.01 -4.70 12.57
CA ARG A 67 1.09 -5.32 13.35
C ARG A 67 1.20 -6.82 13.07
N GLU A 68 0.09 -7.53 13.02
CA GLU A 68 0.05 -8.96 12.74
C GLU A 68 0.47 -9.27 11.31
N LEU A 69 0.00 -8.50 10.33
CA LEU A 69 0.46 -8.59 8.93
C LEU A 69 1.96 -8.33 8.82
N THR A 70 2.48 -7.34 9.57
CA THR A 70 3.93 -7.06 9.62
C THR A 70 4.70 -8.27 10.15
N ALA A 71 4.23 -8.88 11.24
CA ALA A 71 4.88 -10.05 11.82
C ALA A 71 4.86 -11.25 10.86
N SER A 72 3.74 -11.49 10.18
CA SER A 72 3.58 -12.57 9.21
C SER A 72 4.45 -12.38 7.97
N LEU A 73 4.55 -11.15 7.46
CA LEU A 73 5.32 -10.85 6.25
C LEU A 73 6.84 -10.85 6.50
N LYS A 74 7.31 -10.70 7.74
CA LYS A 74 8.74 -10.85 8.09
C LYS A 74 9.31 -12.24 7.79
N ARG A 75 8.45 -13.25 7.66
CA ARG A 75 8.86 -14.64 7.36
C ARG A 75 9.22 -14.87 5.89
N PHE A 76 9.05 -13.86 5.04
CA PHE A 76 9.36 -13.98 3.62
C PHE A 76 10.72 -13.38 3.29
N GLU A 77 11.43 -14.03 2.36
CA GLU A 77 12.72 -13.55 1.88
C GLU A 77 12.56 -12.23 1.13
N ARG A 78 13.57 -11.38 1.20
CA ARG A 78 13.61 -10.10 0.50
C ARG A 78 12.53 -9.09 0.90
N LEU A 79 11.66 -9.41 1.86
CA LEU A 79 10.62 -8.49 2.32
C LEU A 79 11.01 -7.92 3.68
N GLU A 80 11.07 -6.58 3.76
CA GLU A 80 11.29 -5.81 4.98
C GLU A 80 10.02 -5.02 5.30
N PRO A 81 9.06 -5.61 6.03
CA PRO A 81 7.86 -4.90 6.43
C PRO A 81 8.15 -3.90 7.56
N LEU A 82 7.62 -2.70 7.42
CA LEU A 82 7.83 -1.55 8.30
C LEU A 82 6.47 -0.99 8.74
N LEU A 83 6.39 -0.46 9.96
CA LEU A 83 5.20 0.22 10.50
C LEU A 83 5.34 1.74 10.52
N SER A 84 6.55 2.26 10.33
CA SER A 84 6.81 3.70 10.34
C SER A 84 7.24 4.19 8.95
N GLU A 85 6.95 5.45 8.66
CA GLU A 85 7.35 6.09 7.41
C GLU A 85 8.87 6.11 7.30
N SER A 86 9.38 5.30 6.42
CA SER A 86 10.72 5.38 5.89
C SER A 86 10.61 5.37 4.36
N ALA A 87 11.70 5.56 3.65
CA ALA A 87 11.72 5.62 2.18
C ALA A 87 11.28 4.29 1.51
N ALA A 88 10.11 3.79 1.87
CA ALA A 88 9.51 2.59 1.31
C ALA A 88 8.92 2.90 -0.07
N ALA A 89 9.24 2.05 -1.06
CA ALA A 89 8.63 2.14 -2.38
C ALA A 89 7.24 1.50 -2.39
N LEU A 90 7.04 0.47 -1.57
CA LEU A 90 5.81 -0.30 -1.47
C LEU A 90 5.01 0.12 -0.23
N VAL A 91 3.71 0.26 -0.39
CA VAL A 91 2.78 0.60 0.69
C VAL A 91 1.59 -0.35 0.66
N LEU A 92 1.31 -0.98 1.79
CA LEU A 92 0.05 -1.69 2.05
C LEU A 92 -0.80 -0.79 2.95
N GLU A 93 -1.95 -0.41 2.46
CA GLU A 93 -2.88 0.48 3.16
C GLU A 93 -4.32 0.03 2.94
N GLY A 94 -5.24 0.53 3.75
CA GLY A 94 -6.64 0.19 3.56
C GLY A 94 -7.54 0.71 4.66
N THR A 95 -8.75 0.15 4.65
CA THR A 95 -9.78 0.46 5.64
C THR A 95 -10.30 -0.81 6.28
N VAL A 96 -10.73 -0.69 7.51
CA VAL A 96 -11.45 -1.75 8.22
C VAL A 96 -12.75 -1.18 8.79
N ARG A 97 -13.81 -1.98 8.70
CA ARG A 97 -15.11 -1.70 9.32
C ARG A 97 -15.58 -2.93 10.07
N LYS A 98 -15.85 -2.76 11.35
CA LYS A 98 -16.50 -3.78 12.19
C LYS A 98 -17.96 -3.40 12.41
N THR A 99 -18.86 -4.35 12.26
CA THR A 99 -20.30 -4.19 12.52
C THR A 99 -20.79 -5.45 13.20
N GLY A 100 -20.98 -5.40 14.51
CA GLY A 100 -21.25 -6.58 15.31
C GLY A 100 -20.09 -7.60 15.16
N PRO A 101 -20.40 -8.87 14.85
CA PRO A 101 -19.37 -9.89 14.64
C PRO A 101 -18.68 -9.83 13.27
N ARG A 102 -19.18 -9.00 12.35
CA ARG A 102 -18.69 -8.93 10.96
C ARG A 102 -17.59 -7.89 10.80
N VAL A 103 -16.56 -8.27 10.09
CA VAL A 103 -15.43 -7.40 9.72
C VAL A 103 -15.30 -7.34 8.20
N VAL A 104 -15.19 -6.14 7.67
CA VAL A 104 -14.92 -5.89 6.25
C VAL A 104 -13.63 -5.10 6.14
N MET A 105 -12.67 -5.63 5.39
CA MET A 105 -11.39 -4.97 5.11
C MET A 105 -11.26 -4.72 3.61
N ASN A 106 -10.88 -3.49 3.25
CA ASN A 106 -10.48 -3.15 1.88
C ASN A 106 -9.03 -2.76 1.91
N LEU A 107 -8.21 -3.45 1.12
CA LEU A 107 -6.77 -3.30 1.10
C LEU A 107 -6.26 -2.94 -0.29
N ARG A 108 -5.15 -2.22 -0.31
CA ARG A 108 -4.44 -1.86 -1.52
C ARG A 108 -2.95 -1.99 -1.28
N LEU A 109 -2.27 -2.74 -2.13
CA LEU A 109 -0.82 -2.76 -2.25
C LEU A 109 -0.43 -1.83 -3.41
N ALA A 110 0.43 -0.87 -3.15
CA ALA A 110 0.82 0.11 -4.14
C ALA A 110 2.35 0.29 -4.19
N ASN A 111 2.85 0.64 -5.38
CA ASN A 111 4.19 1.15 -5.62
C ASN A 111 4.06 2.61 -6.07
N GLY A 112 4.32 3.53 -5.17
CA GLY A 112 3.99 4.93 -5.38
C GLY A 112 2.49 5.11 -5.63
N ARG A 113 2.11 5.65 -6.78
CA ARG A 113 0.69 5.85 -7.16
C ARG A 113 0.04 4.63 -7.82
N HIS A 114 0.82 3.66 -8.26
CA HIS A 114 0.33 2.49 -8.98
C HIS A 114 -0.12 1.41 -8.00
N ALA A 115 -1.40 1.02 -8.09
CA ALA A 115 -1.89 -0.14 -7.38
C ALA A 115 -1.37 -1.41 -8.06
N LEU A 116 -0.64 -2.22 -7.30
CA LEU A 116 -0.20 -3.54 -7.74
C LEU A 116 -1.27 -4.59 -7.48
N TRP A 117 -2.04 -4.37 -6.40
CA TRP A 117 -3.11 -5.26 -6.01
C TRP A 117 -4.15 -4.54 -5.14
N ARG A 118 -5.39 -5.01 -5.21
CA ARG A 118 -6.49 -4.60 -4.33
C ARG A 118 -7.28 -5.84 -3.93
N GLY A 119 -7.76 -5.87 -2.69
CA GLY A 119 -8.57 -6.96 -2.19
C GLY A 119 -9.60 -6.47 -1.20
N THR A 120 -10.75 -7.15 -1.19
CA THR A 120 -11.81 -6.96 -0.19
C THR A 120 -11.99 -8.29 0.53
N TYR A 121 -11.98 -8.24 1.85
CA TYR A 121 -12.17 -9.38 2.74
C TYR A 121 -13.36 -9.10 3.63
N ASP A 122 -14.25 -10.05 3.71
CA ASP A 122 -15.51 -9.94 4.43
C ASP A 122 -15.79 -11.24 5.17
N GLY A 123 -15.86 -11.21 6.49
CA GLY A 123 -16.04 -12.39 7.31
C GLY A 123 -16.36 -12.06 8.75
N ALA A 124 -16.44 -13.09 9.59
CA ALA A 124 -16.61 -12.93 11.01
C ALA A 124 -15.30 -12.50 11.69
N ILE A 125 -15.39 -11.83 12.82
CA ILE A 125 -14.19 -11.44 13.61
C ILE A 125 -13.37 -12.67 14.03
N ASN A 126 -14.01 -13.82 14.23
CA ASN A 126 -13.33 -15.08 14.57
C ASN A 126 -12.51 -15.63 13.40
N ASP A 127 -12.83 -15.24 12.15
CA ASP A 127 -12.12 -15.66 10.95
C ASP A 127 -11.00 -14.68 10.56
N LEU A 128 -10.73 -13.71 11.42
CA LEU A 128 -9.76 -12.65 11.13
C LEU A 128 -8.37 -13.21 10.80
N ALA A 129 -7.91 -14.23 11.53
CA ALA A 129 -6.64 -14.89 11.28
C ALA A 129 -6.58 -15.52 9.87
N TYR A 130 -7.66 -16.18 9.45
CA TYR A 130 -7.77 -16.76 8.12
C TYR A 130 -7.71 -15.66 7.02
N MET A 131 -8.47 -14.58 7.22
CA MET A 131 -8.43 -13.45 6.30
C MET A 131 -7.02 -12.82 6.20
N GLN A 132 -6.31 -12.74 7.32
CA GLN A 132 -4.92 -12.24 7.35
C GLN A 132 -3.97 -13.16 6.58
N ASP A 133 -4.11 -14.48 6.71
CA ASP A 133 -3.32 -15.44 5.94
C ASP A 133 -3.57 -15.31 4.43
N GLU A 134 -4.82 -15.09 4.02
CA GLU A 134 -5.16 -14.82 2.63
C GLU A 134 -4.53 -13.52 2.11
N ILE A 135 -4.56 -12.45 2.92
CA ILE A 135 -3.91 -11.18 2.60
C ILE A 135 -2.40 -11.39 2.37
N VAL A 136 -1.75 -12.10 3.29
CA VAL A 136 -0.33 -12.43 3.21
C VAL A 136 -0.04 -13.22 1.93
N ALA A 137 -0.85 -14.22 1.61
CA ALA A 137 -0.69 -15.02 0.39
C ALA A 137 -0.84 -14.18 -0.88
N HIS A 138 -1.78 -13.24 -0.94
CA HIS A 138 -1.95 -12.34 -2.07
C HIS A 138 -0.80 -11.35 -2.22
N VAL A 139 -0.37 -10.73 -1.13
CA VAL A 139 0.76 -9.78 -1.12
C VAL A 139 2.03 -10.47 -1.60
N THR A 140 2.36 -11.63 -1.04
CA THR A 140 3.59 -12.36 -1.36
C THR A 140 3.59 -12.90 -2.79
N ARG A 141 2.44 -13.35 -3.29
CA ARG A 141 2.26 -13.76 -4.70
C ARG A 141 2.44 -12.57 -5.64
N THR A 142 1.84 -11.42 -5.31
CA THR A 142 1.97 -10.20 -6.12
C THR A 142 3.42 -9.72 -6.19
N LEU A 143 4.15 -9.81 -5.09
CA LEU A 143 5.55 -9.41 -4.99
C LEU A 143 6.53 -10.51 -5.42
N LYS A 144 6.04 -11.73 -5.70
CA LYS A 144 6.84 -12.91 -6.10
C LYS A 144 7.96 -13.22 -5.09
N VAL A 145 7.63 -13.18 -3.80
CA VAL A 145 8.57 -13.50 -2.72
C VAL A 145 8.31 -14.88 -2.15
N ALA A 146 9.38 -15.59 -1.82
CA ALA A 146 9.32 -16.94 -1.23
C ALA A 146 9.41 -16.87 0.31
N PRO A 147 8.85 -17.87 1.02
CA PRO A 147 9.09 -18.01 2.44
C PRO A 147 10.60 -18.21 2.71
N ARG A 148 11.09 -17.64 3.80
CA ARG A 148 12.45 -17.90 4.26
C ARG A 148 12.58 -19.39 4.59
N LYS A 149 13.61 -20.03 4.06
CA LYS A 149 13.97 -21.38 4.50
C LYS A 149 14.32 -21.31 5.98
N GLN A 150 13.48 -21.87 6.84
CA GLN A 150 13.88 -22.10 8.22
C GLN A 150 15.11 -23.01 8.18
N PRO A 151 16.21 -22.64 8.85
CA PRO A 151 17.27 -23.62 9.09
C PRO A 151 16.61 -24.80 9.82
N ALA A 152 16.83 -26.01 9.29
CA ALA A 152 16.32 -27.22 9.92
C ALA A 152 16.67 -27.17 11.39
N ALA A 153 15.65 -27.31 12.25
CA ALA A 153 15.84 -27.37 13.70
C ALA A 153 16.91 -28.45 13.93
N GLN A 154 18.06 -28.05 14.46
CA GLN A 154 19.06 -29.02 14.88
C GLN A 154 18.37 -29.88 15.95
N PRO A 155 18.37 -31.21 15.80
CA PRO A 155 17.89 -32.05 16.87
C PRO A 155 18.75 -31.75 18.09
N SER A 156 18.11 -31.29 19.17
CA SER A 156 18.77 -31.14 20.46
C SER A 156 19.29 -32.51 20.87
N VAL A 157 20.60 -32.68 20.77
CA VAL A 157 21.28 -33.84 21.35
C VAL A 157 21.11 -33.71 22.86
N ALA A 158 20.29 -34.60 23.42
CA ALA A 158 20.18 -34.78 24.86
C ALA A 158 21.45 -35.43 25.39
#